data_6b955b500dd97135bd5e8a25a31f1423
#
_entry.id   6b955b500dd97135bd5e8a25a31f1423
#
_cell.length_a   1.000
_cell.length_b   1.000
_cell.length_c   1.000
_cell.angle_alpha   90.00
_cell.angle_beta   90.00
_cell.angle_gamma   90.00
#
_symmetry.space_group_name_H-M   'P 1'
#
loop_
_entity.id
_entity.type
_entity.pdbx_description
1 polymer ?
#
loop_
_entity_poly.entity_id
_entity_poly.type
_entity_poly.pdbx_seq_one_letter_code
_entity_poly.pdbx_strand_id
1 'polypeptide(L)'
;MIIPIRAIVGGILDLIIDSFIVAVGLIISGDRDVLTITIRTLLIAICSTSIAAIIFVPIGGFIHIQDFPGKDWLIYIINTLFSVPTVFVGLVVFMTFSKTGPLGIFDILFTPSAIIIG
;
A
#
# COMPACT_ATOMS: atom_id res chain seq x y z
N MET A 1 19.38 35.03 -14.13
CA MET A 1 20.46 34.06 -13.91
C MET A 1 19.90 32.66 -14.24
N ILE A 2 20.29 32.11 -15.36
CA ILE A 2 19.76 30.83 -15.81
C ILE A 2 20.78 29.76 -15.37
N ILE A 3 20.41 28.96 -14.37
CA ILE A 3 21.17 27.75 -14.03
C ILE A 3 21.03 26.81 -15.22
N PRO A 4 22.14 26.36 -15.84
CA PRO A 4 22.02 25.50 -17.01
C PRO A 4 21.30 24.21 -16.62
N ILE A 5 20.25 23.89 -17.35
CA ILE A 5 19.42 22.70 -17.15
C ILE A 5 20.30 21.43 -17.07
N ARG A 6 21.40 21.39 -17.81
CA ARG A 6 22.37 20.31 -17.77
C ARG A 6 23.00 20.09 -16.39
N ALA A 7 23.27 21.16 -15.62
CA ALA A 7 23.84 21.02 -14.28
C ALA A 7 22.78 20.49 -13.28
N ILE A 8 21.54 20.89 -13.43
CA ILE A 8 20.43 20.40 -12.58
C ILE A 8 20.15 18.93 -12.89
N VAL A 9 20.05 18.58 -14.17
CA VAL A 9 19.79 17.21 -14.63
C VAL A 9 20.95 16.28 -14.26
N GLY A 10 22.21 16.73 -14.42
CA GLY A 10 23.38 15.98 -13.99
C GLY A 10 23.39 15.71 -12.50
N GLY A 11 23.13 16.73 -11.67
CA GLY A 11 23.07 16.57 -10.22
C GLY A 11 21.96 15.63 -9.76
N ILE A 12 20.78 15.68 -10.39
CA ILE A 12 19.66 14.76 -10.09
C ILE A 12 20.03 13.33 -10.49
N LEU A 13 20.61 13.13 -11.68
CA LEU A 13 21.05 11.81 -12.13
C LEU A 13 22.10 11.20 -11.22
N ASP A 14 23.10 12.00 -10.81
CA ASP A 14 24.12 11.55 -9.88
C ASP A 14 23.54 11.12 -8.54
N LEU A 15 22.59 11.91 -7.98
CA LEU A 15 21.87 11.56 -6.74
C LEU A 15 21.07 10.25 -6.89
N ILE A 16 20.40 10.03 -8.02
CA ILE A 16 19.65 8.81 -8.29
C ILE A 16 20.58 7.61 -8.39
N ILE A 17 21.68 7.74 -9.12
CA ILE A 17 22.68 6.68 -9.30
C ILE A 17 23.33 6.34 -7.95
N ASP A 18 23.77 7.33 -7.18
CA ASP A 18 24.36 7.11 -5.86
C ASP A 18 23.39 6.46 -4.89
N SER A 19 22.14 6.90 -4.89
CA SER A 19 21.07 6.30 -4.06
C SER A 19 20.83 4.86 -4.44
N PHE A 20 20.84 4.54 -5.73
CA PHE A 20 20.67 3.18 -6.24
C PHE A 20 21.85 2.27 -5.84
N ILE A 21 23.08 2.76 -5.99
CA ILE A 21 24.30 2.03 -5.60
C ILE A 21 24.32 1.75 -4.09
N VAL A 22 23.96 2.74 -3.27
CA VAL A 22 23.87 2.59 -1.80
C VAL A 22 22.78 1.57 -1.45
N ALA A 23 21.61 1.63 -2.07
CA ALA A 23 20.52 0.69 -1.84
C ALA A 23 20.92 -0.75 -2.18
N VAL A 24 21.54 -0.97 -3.33
CA VAL A 24 22.05 -2.28 -3.73
C VAL A 24 23.14 -2.76 -2.78
N GLY A 25 24.06 -1.88 -2.40
CA GLY A 25 25.12 -2.18 -1.42
C GLY A 25 24.57 -2.61 -0.07
N LEU A 26 23.52 -1.96 0.45
CA LEU A 26 22.86 -2.32 1.69
C LEU A 26 22.16 -3.69 1.60
N ILE A 27 21.56 -4.01 0.47
CA ILE A 27 20.93 -5.31 0.23
C ILE A 27 21.99 -6.42 0.19
N ILE A 28 23.10 -6.21 -0.53
CA ILE A 28 24.18 -7.19 -0.68
C ILE A 28 24.95 -7.39 0.62
N SER A 29 25.19 -6.32 1.39
CA SER A 29 25.90 -6.38 2.67
C SER A 29 25.10 -7.05 3.79
N GLY A 30 23.78 -7.27 3.57
CA GLY A 30 22.92 -7.93 4.55
C GLY A 30 22.76 -7.10 5.82
N ASP A 31 22.65 -5.77 5.68
CA ASP A 31 22.43 -4.87 6.80
C ASP A 31 21.20 -5.32 7.60
N ARG A 32 21.36 -5.45 8.91
CA ARG A 32 20.31 -5.93 9.81
C ARG A 32 19.05 -5.08 9.76
N ASP A 33 19.20 -3.78 9.61
CA ASP A 33 18.07 -2.85 9.56
C ASP A 33 17.28 -3.04 8.27
N VAL A 34 17.94 -3.17 7.13
CA VAL A 34 17.31 -3.45 5.83
C VAL A 34 16.61 -4.80 5.83
N LEU A 35 17.27 -5.84 6.34
CA LEU A 35 16.66 -7.17 6.44
C LEU A 35 15.44 -7.17 7.35
N THR A 36 15.50 -6.51 8.49
CA THR A 36 14.40 -6.43 9.45
C THR A 36 13.19 -5.71 8.85
N ILE A 37 13.42 -4.59 8.16
CA ILE A 37 12.37 -3.83 7.49
C ILE A 37 11.75 -4.66 6.37
N THR A 38 12.58 -5.32 5.56
CA THR A 38 12.12 -6.16 4.45
C THR A 38 11.28 -7.34 4.93
N ILE A 39 11.73 -8.05 5.96
CA ILE A 39 10.98 -9.18 6.53
C ILE A 39 9.66 -8.72 7.11
N ARG A 40 9.63 -7.62 7.85
CA ARG A 40 8.38 -7.04 8.39
C ARG A 40 7.42 -6.67 7.28
N THR A 41 7.88 -6.00 6.24
CA THR A 41 7.06 -5.61 5.10
C THR A 41 6.49 -6.83 4.37
N LEU A 42 7.30 -7.86 4.15
CA LEU A 42 6.85 -9.11 3.54
C LEU A 42 5.81 -9.83 4.40
N LEU A 43 6.04 -9.92 5.71
CA LEU A 43 5.07 -10.55 6.62
C LEU A 43 3.74 -9.80 6.61
N ILE A 44 3.75 -8.48 6.70
CA ILE A 44 2.55 -7.67 6.64
C ILE A 44 1.82 -7.88 5.31
N ALA A 45 2.54 -7.85 4.18
CA ALA A 45 1.96 -8.05 2.86
C ALA A 45 1.33 -9.45 2.71
N ILE A 46 2.01 -10.49 3.15
CA ILE A 46 1.51 -11.87 3.10
C ILE A 46 0.27 -12.00 3.99
N CYS A 47 0.31 -11.51 5.22
CA CYS A 47 -0.84 -11.55 6.13
C CYS A 47 -2.05 -10.80 5.56
N SER A 48 -1.85 -9.59 5.08
CA SER A 48 -2.91 -8.77 4.49
C SER A 48 -3.53 -9.44 3.28
N THR A 49 -2.70 -9.90 2.35
CA THR A 49 -3.16 -10.59 1.13
C THR A 49 -3.88 -11.90 1.45
N SER A 50 -3.38 -12.66 2.42
CA SER A 50 -4.01 -13.93 2.82
C SER A 50 -5.38 -13.69 3.43
N ILE A 51 -5.52 -12.72 4.33
CA ILE A 51 -6.80 -12.36 4.94
C ILE A 51 -7.78 -11.88 3.87
N ALA A 52 -7.35 -10.99 2.99
CA ALA A 52 -8.17 -10.51 1.90
C ALA A 52 -8.61 -11.65 0.97
N ALA A 53 -7.70 -12.54 0.60
CA ALA A 53 -8.02 -13.69 -0.26
C ALA A 53 -9.03 -14.63 0.39
N ILE A 54 -8.85 -14.98 1.66
CA ILE A 54 -9.77 -15.89 2.39
C ILE A 54 -11.19 -15.31 2.44
N ILE A 55 -11.32 -14.00 2.56
CA ILE A 55 -12.62 -13.34 2.65
C ILE A 55 -13.21 -13.09 1.25
N PHE A 56 -12.45 -12.49 0.35
CA PHE A 56 -12.99 -11.98 -0.91
C PHE A 56 -13.06 -13.02 -2.03
N VAL A 57 -12.19 -14.04 -2.04
CA VAL A 57 -12.25 -15.11 -3.06
C VAL A 57 -13.56 -15.90 -2.96
N PRO A 58 -14.01 -16.39 -1.80
CA PRO A 58 -15.29 -17.07 -1.71
C PRO A 58 -16.48 -16.14 -2.02
N ILE A 59 -16.43 -14.88 -1.60
CA ILE A 59 -17.48 -13.89 -1.91
C ILE A 59 -17.54 -13.64 -3.41
N GLY A 60 -16.42 -13.45 -4.07
CA GLY A 60 -16.35 -13.27 -5.54
C GLY A 60 -16.85 -14.49 -6.29
N GLY A 61 -16.48 -15.69 -5.84
CA GLY A 61 -16.98 -16.94 -6.39
C GLY A 61 -18.50 -17.09 -6.23
N PHE A 62 -19.02 -16.75 -5.07
CA PHE A 62 -20.45 -16.77 -4.80
C PHE A 62 -21.22 -15.80 -5.70
N ILE A 63 -20.75 -14.57 -5.85
CA ILE A 63 -21.34 -13.56 -6.76
C ILE A 63 -21.30 -14.03 -8.21
N HIS A 64 -20.24 -14.75 -8.61
CA HIS A 64 -20.11 -15.24 -9.98
C HIS A 64 -21.11 -16.36 -10.31
N ILE A 65 -21.32 -17.29 -9.39
CA ILE A 65 -22.15 -18.49 -9.61
C ILE A 65 -23.65 -18.19 -9.44
N GLN A 66 -23.99 -17.30 -8.52
CA GLN A 66 -25.37 -16.98 -8.21
C GLN A 66 -25.93 -15.89 -9.13
N ASP A 67 -27.09 -16.15 -9.71
CA ASP A 67 -27.88 -15.14 -10.41
C ASP A 67 -28.95 -14.60 -9.46
N PHE A 68 -28.76 -13.38 -8.99
CA PHE A 68 -29.70 -12.70 -8.09
C PHE A 68 -30.07 -11.32 -8.64
N PRO A 69 -31.27 -10.82 -8.31
CA PRO A 69 -31.66 -9.48 -8.72
C PRO A 69 -30.75 -8.43 -8.07
N GLY A 70 -30.15 -7.56 -8.90
CA GLY A 70 -29.19 -6.56 -8.45
C GLY A 70 -27.72 -6.92 -8.63
N LYS A 71 -27.39 -8.11 -9.18
CA LYS A 71 -26.02 -8.53 -9.48
C LYS A 71 -25.27 -7.50 -10.32
N ASP A 72 -25.89 -6.99 -11.36
CA ASP A 72 -25.29 -6.02 -12.27
C ASP A 72 -24.94 -4.72 -11.50
N TRP A 73 -25.82 -4.26 -10.64
CA TRP A 73 -25.59 -3.10 -9.78
C TRP A 73 -24.38 -3.30 -8.87
N LEU A 74 -24.28 -4.47 -8.24
CA LEU A 74 -23.16 -4.83 -7.39
C LEU A 74 -21.84 -4.86 -8.17
N ILE A 75 -21.84 -5.41 -9.38
CA ILE A 75 -20.68 -5.43 -10.27
C ILE A 75 -20.27 -4.01 -10.67
N TYR A 76 -21.23 -3.12 -10.95
CA TYR A 76 -20.93 -1.71 -11.25
C TYR A 76 -20.30 -1.00 -10.05
N ILE A 77 -20.78 -1.22 -8.83
CA ILE A 77 -20.22 -0.66 -7.61
C ILE A 77 -18.77 -1.14 -7.41
N ILE A 78 -18.53 -2.45 -7.53
CA ILE A 78 -17.19 -3.04 -7.40
C ILE A 78 -16.23 -2.44 -8.42
N ASN A 79 -16.63 -2.36 -9.68
CA ASN A 79 -15.80 -1.76 -10.73
C ASN A 79 -15.51 -0.28 -10.49
N THR A 80 -16.47 0.46 -9.93
CA THR A 80 -16.27 1.87 -9.54
C THR A 80 -15.26 1.97 -8.39
N LEU A 81 -15.33 1.07 -7.41
CA LEU A 81 -14.38 1.03 -6.30
C LEU A 81 -12.95 0.74 -6.76
N PHE A 82 -12.76 -0.08 -7.78
CA PHE A 82 -11.44 -0.30 -8.39
C PHE A 82 -10.84 0.96 -9.01
N SER A 83 -11.67 1.92 -9.40
CA SER A 83 -11.22 3.20 -9.96
C SER A 83 -10.76 4.18 -8.88
N VAL A 84 -11.02 3.89 -7.61
CA VAL A 84 -10.61 4.76 -6.49
C VAL A 84 -9.10 4.69 -6.32
N PRO A 85 -8.39 5.83 -6.33
CA PRO A 85 -6.95 5.84 -6.10
C PRO A 85 -6.59 5.27 -4.72
N THR A 86 -5.57 4.41 -4.67
CA THR A 86 -5.08 3.81 -3.41
C THR A 86 -4.67 4.85 -2.39
N VAL A 87 -4.18 6.02 -2.84
CA VAL A 87 -3.86 7.16 -1.98
C VAL A 87 -5.10 7.68 -1.24
N PHE A 88 -6.26 7.72 -1.91
CA PHE A 88 -7.51 8.12 -1.27
C PHE A 88 -7.93 7.14 -0.19
N VAL A 89 -7.83 5.83 -0.46
CA VAL A 89 -8.11 4.78 0.52
C VAL A 89 -7.20 4.92 1.73
N GLY A 90 -5.89 5.10 1.50
CA GLY A 90 -4.92 5.33 2.56
C GLY A 90 -5.23 6.57 3.41
N LEU A 91 -5.68 7.65 2.77
CA LEU A 91 -6.07 8.87 3.48
C LEU A 91 -7.31 8.65 4.35
N VAL A 92 -8.32 7.95 3.84
CA VAL A 92 -9.54 7.62 4.60
C VAL A 92 -9.20 6.75 5.82
N VAL A 93 -8.38 5.72 5.64
CA VAL A 93 -7.88 4.88 6.74
C VAL A 93 -7.13 5.74 7.77
N PHE A 94 -6.22 6.59 7.31
CA PHE A 94 -5.49 7.51 8.19
C PHE A 94 -6.41 8.42 8.98
N MET A 95 -7.38 9.05 8.34
CA MET A 95 -8.35 9.93 9.02
C MET A 95 -9.21 9.18 10.02
N THR A 96 -9.60 7.96 9.70
CA THR A 96 -10.47 7.13 10.55
C THR A 96 -9.75 6.67 11.83
N PHE A 97 -8.49 6.26 11.71
CA PHE A 97 -7.68 5.76 12.83
C PHE A 97 -6.82 6.86 13.49
N SER A 98 -6.84 8.08 12.99
CA SER A 98 -6.19 9.21 13.63
C SER A 98 -6.80 9.48 15.00
N LYS A 99 -6.01 10.02 15.94
CA LYS A 99 -6.46 10.39 17.30
C LYS A 99 -7.70 11.30 17.32
N THR A 100 -7.90 12.06 16.25
CA THR A 100 -9.08 12.93 16.05
C THR A 100 -10.22 12.23 15.28
N GLY A 101 -9.99 11.01 14.80
CA GLY A 101 -10.98 10.24 14.05
C GLY A 101 -11.89 9.39 14.95
N PRO A 102 -12.97 8.83 14.38
CA PRO A 102 -13.95 8.05 15.13
C PRO A 102 -13.39 6.77 15.77
N LEU A 103 -12.33 6.20 15.22
CA LEU A 103 -11.65 5.00 15.73
C LEU A 103 -10.30 5.31 16.38
N GLY A 104 -10.00 6.57 16.64
CA GLY A 104 -8.77 7.01 17.29
C GLY A 104 -8.55 6.47 18.71
N ILE A 105 -9.62 6.01 19.35
CA ILE A 105 -9.58 5.37 20.69
C ILE A 105 -8.77 4.07 20.70
N PHE A 106 -8.61 3.41 19.55
CA PHE A 106 -7.84 2.16 19.46
C PHE A 106 -6.32 2.38 19.39
N ASP A 107 -5.88 3.62 19.14
CA ASP A 107 -4.47 4.03 19.02
C ASP A 107 -3.59 3.10 18.15
N ILE A 108 -4.20 2.52 17.10
CA ILE A 108 -3.55 1.57 16.19
C ILE A 108 -2.88 2.23 14.99
N LEU A 109 -2.95 3.56 14.91
CA LEU A 109 -2.27 4.31 13.85
C LEU A 109 -0.75 4.07 13.94
N PHE A 110 -0.10 3.83 12.81
CA PHE A 110 1.30 3.43 12.67
C PHE A 110 1.65 2.03 13.20
N THR A 111 0.66 1.23 13.56
CA THR A 111 0.89 -0.19 13.88
C THR A 111 0.75 -1.08 12.64
N PRO A 112 1.37 -2.26 12.61
CA PRO A 112 1.17 -3.22 11.53
C PRO A 112 -0.30 -3.59 11.31
N SER A 113 -1.11 -3.53 12.35
CA SER A 113 -2.55 -3.80 12.29
C SER A 113 -3.30 -2.83 11.38
N ALA A 114 -2.98 -1.53 11.47
CA ALA A 114 -3.59 -0.52 10.61
C ALA A 114 -3.25 -0.74 9.12
N ILE A 115 -2.03 -1.19 8.84
CA ILE A 115 -1.58 -1.49 7.47
C ILE A 115 -2.28 -2.73 6.91
N ILE A 116 -2.55 -3.73 7.75
CA ILE A 116 -3.25 -4.95 7.34
C ILE A 116 -4.73 -4.67 7.04
N ILE A 117 -5.35 -3.75 7.77
CA ILE A 117 -6.77 -3.38 7.62
C ILE A 117 -6.99 -2.50 6.38
N GLY A 118 -6.06 -1.55 6.09
CA GLY A 118 -6.13 -0.65 4.93
C GLY A 118 -5.77 -1.32 3.63
#